data_27376c54066b30ff41aa19494c741b3c
#
_entry.id   27376c54066b30ff41aa19494c741b3c
#
_cell.length_a   1.000
_cell.length_b   1.000
_cell.length_c   1.000
_cell.angle_alpha   90.00
_cell.angle_beta   90.00
_cell.angle_gamma   90.00
#
_symmetry.space_group_name_H-M   'P 1'
#
loop_
_entity.id
_entity.type
_entity.pdbx_description
1 polymer ?
#
loop_
_entity_poly.entity_id
_entity_poly.type
_entity_poly.pdbx_seq_one_letter_code
_entity_poly.pdbx_strand_id
1 'polypeptide(L)'
;MTVVEKLNKLRALMKERKMDVYMIPTSDFHETEYVGEHFKARSFMSGFTGSAGTLIVCKDCAALWTDGRYFIQAADQLKDSTIDLMKQGEEGVPSIPEYINEHIQMNGVFGFDGRVMNTKQVKDIMDQLKDKHITICAQEDLVGMIWEERPALPTEKGFFLEEKYSGKSTKDKLADIRDVMKEHKATHHIVTSLDDIAWIMNMRGWDISCFPVMLCYLVITEKESHIFINKDKLDERMHANFKDNMVIVHAYDDIYEFVKTIPADAAVLLHTSVVNYAITQNLNKEIRIIDCPNPSQLMKARKNEIELENNRKAHIKDAVATLDSTRHP
;
A
#
# COMPACT_ATOMS: atom_id res chain seq x y z
N MET A 1 4.64 20.93 16.77
CA MET A 1 3.94 20.08 17.77
C MET A 1 4.90 19.02 18.29
N THR A 2 4.94 18.82 19.61
CA THR A 2 5.62 17.68 20.24
C THR A 2 4.86 16.37 20.00
N VAL A 3 5.49 15.22 20.23
CA VAL A 3 4.82 13.91 20.12
C VAL A 3 3.63 13.82 21.06
N VAL A 4 3.77 14.29 22.30
CA VAL A 4 2.69 14.31 23.30
C VAL A 4 1.50 15.15 22.85
N GLU A 5 1.72 16.31 22.24
CA GLU A 5 0.65 17.15 21.70
C GLU A 5 -0.07 16.46 20.53
N LYS A 6 0.66 15.77 19.64
CA LYS A 6 0.08 14.99 18.54
C LYS A 6 -0.80 13.85 19.06
N LEU A 7 -0.30 13.07 20.04
CA LEU A 7 -1.06 12.00 20.68
C LEU A 7 -2.34 12.53 21.34
N ASN A 8 -2.28 13.68 22.01
CA ASN A 8 -3.45 14.29 22.64
C ASN A 8 -4.49 14.74 21.61
N LYS A 9 -4.06 15.34 20.49
CA LYS A 9 -4.96 15.68 19.37
C LYS A 9 -5.62 14.42 18.78
N LEU A 10 -4.85 13.35 18.56
CA LEU A 10 -5.39 12.09 18.06
C LEU A 10 -6.41 11.47 19.02
N ARG A 11 -6.11 11.45 20.33
CA ARG A 11 -7.03 10.96 21.36
C ARG A 11 -8.32 11.78 21.43
N ALA A 12 -8.26 13.09 21.18
CA ALA A 12 -9.46 13.93 21.09
C ALA A 12 -10.35 13.50 19.92
N LEU A 13 -9.76 13.27 18.73
CA LEU A 13 -10.48 12.77 17.56
C LEU A 13 -11.02 11.34 17.76
N MET A 14 -10.25 10.46 18.41
CA MET A 14 -10.70 9.12 18.78
C MET A 14 -11.92 9.17 19.71
N LYS A 15 -11.90 10.07 20.72
CA LYS A 15 -13.01 10.26 21.68
C LYS A 15 -14.29 10.70 20.98
N GLU A 16 -14.23 11.66 20.06
CA GLU A 16 -15.37 12.11 19.25
C GLU A 16 -16.02 10.97 18.47
N ARG A 17 -15.19 10.02 17.97
CA ARG A 17 -15.61 8.85 17.18
C ARG A 17 -15.83 7.58 18.01
N LYS A 18 -15.72 7.70 19.33
CA LYS A 18 -15.87 6.59 20.30
C LYS A 18 -14.89 5.43 20.03
N MET A 19 -13.72 5.72 19.47
CA MET A 19 -12.66 4.72 19.26
C MET A 19 -11.92 4.42 20.56
N ASP A 20 -11.66 3.13 20.80
CA ASP A 20 -10.86 2.67 21.93
C ASP A 20 -9.38 2.61 21.58
N VAL A 21 -9.07 2.16 20.36
CA VAL A 21 -7.72 1.95 19.83
C VAL A 21 -7.63 2.49 18.41
N TYR A 22 -6.51 3.13 18.06
CA TYR A 22 -6.18 3.56 16.71
C TYR A 22 -4.80 3.06 16.29
N MET A 23 -4.71 2.38 15.14
CA MET A 23 -3.48 1.78 14.61
C MET A 23 -2.91 2.62 13.47
N ILE A 24 -1.59 2.82 13.50
CA ILE A 24 -0.85 3.59 12.48
C ILE A 24 0.38 2.76 12.07
N PRO A 25 0.31 1.99 10.98
CA PRO A 25 1.44 1.20 10.49
C PRO A 25 2.44 2.06 9.71
N THR A 26 3.62 1.51 9.44
CA THR A 26 4.47 1.99 8.34
C THR A 26 3.96 1.33 7.07
N SER A 27 3.15 2.04 6.33
CA SER A 27 2.58 1.56 5.06
C SER A 27 2.10 2.74 4.21
N ASP A 28 1.88 2.48 2.93
CA ASP A 28 1.19 3.36 2.00
C ASP A 28 -0.09 2.68 1.48
N PHE A 29 -0.75 3.31 0.50
CA PHE A 29 -2.01 2.78 -0.06
C PHE A 29 -1.82 1.55 -0.98
N HIS A 30 -0.56 1.15 -1.23
CA HIS A 30 -0.17 0.15 -2.23
C HIS A 30 0.69 -0.99 -1.65
N GLU A 31 0.95 -0.99 -0.34
CA GLU A 31 1.84 -1.96 0.32
C GLU A 31 3.25 -1.97 -0.30
N THR A 32 3.82 -0.79 -0.59
CA THR A 32 5.17 -0.71 -1.12
C THR A 32 6.22 -0.87 -0.02
N GLU A 33 7.38 -1.40 -0.38
CA GLU A 33 8.51 -1.53 0.55
C GLU A 33 9.08 -0.18 0.98
N TYR A 34 9.06 0.81 0.08
CA TYR A 34 9.61 2.15 0.31
C TYR A 34 8.48 3.17 0.40
N VAL A 35 8.17 3.58 1.61
CA VAL A 35 7.05 4.50 1.90
C VAL A 35 7.43 5.94 1.58
N GLY A 36 6.69 6.57 0.67
CA GLY A 36 6.88 7.98 0.30
C GLY A 36 6.55 8.96 1.44
N GLU A 37 7.04 10.19 1.35
CA GLU A 37 6.94 11.20 2.43
C GLU A 37 5.49 11.48 2.86
N HIS A 38 4.55 11.49 1.92
CA HIS A 38 3.12 11.68 2.20
C HIS A 38 2.57 10.63 3.19
N PHE A 39 3.09 9.42 3.14
CA PHE A 39 2.58 8.26 3.89
C PHE A 39 3.29 8.04 5.23
N LYS A 40 4.22 8.89 5.64
CA LYS A 40 5.00 8.74 6.89
C LYS A 40 4.22 9.11 8.16
N ALA A 41 2.94 8.76 8.22
CA ALA A 41 2.04 9.06 9.34
C ALA A 41 2.55 8.54 10.69
N ARG A 42 3.06 7.29 10.72
CA ARG A 42 3.64 6.70 11.93
C ARG A 42 4.86 7.49 12.42
N SER A 43 5.76 7.88 11.51
CA SER A 43 6.93 8.68 11.86
C SER A 43 6.54 10.08 12.33
N PHE A 44 5.57 10.74 11.67
CA PHE A 44 5.03 12.01 12.12
C PHE A 44 4.49 11.92 13.55
N MET A 45 3.67 10.90 13.85
CA MET A 45 3.03 10.76 15.15
C MET A 45 4.02 10.41 16.26
N SER A 46 4.96 9.52 16.02
CA SER A 46 5.84 8.97 17.06
C SER A 46 7.21 9.67 17.18
N GLY A 47 7.65 10.38 16.15
CA GLY A 47 9.04 10.86 16.06
C GLY A 47 10.06 9.77 15.71
N PHE A 48 9.67 8.50 15.68
CA PHE A 48 10.55 7.41 15.28
C PHE A 48 10.69 7.36 13.76
N THR A 49 11.93 7.39 13.26
CA THR A 49 12.25 7.49 11.82
C THR A 49 12.69 6.19 11.17
N GLY A 50 12.80 5.09 11.92
CA GLY A 50 13.11 3.76 11.36
C GLY A 50 12.09 3.34 10.29
N SER A 51 12.50 2.53 9.32
CA SER A 51 11.65 2.18 8.17
C SER A 51 10.56 1.14 8.47
N ALA A 52 10.63 0.46 9.61
CA ALA A 52 9.64 -0.55 10.01
C ALA A 52 9.10 -0.29 11.41
N GLY A 53 7.78 -0.33 11.56
CA GLY A 53 7.13 -0.22 12.86
C GLY A 53 5.63 0.08 12.75
N THR A 54 4.93 -0.19 13.83
CA THR A 54 3.49 0.09 13.97
C THR A 54 3.25 0.79 15.30
N LEU A 55 2.56 1.91 15.27
CA LEU A 55 2.13 2.66 16.45
C LEU A 55 0.67 2.30 16.76
N ILE A 56 0.41 1.89 17.99
CA ILE A 56 -0.93 1.72 18.54
C ILE A 56 -1.17 2.83 19.57
N VAL A 57 -2.27 3.53 19.41
CA VAL A 57 -2.70 4.58 20.36
C VAL A 57 -4.01 4.16 21.01
N CYS A 58 -4.02 4.11 22.32
CA CYS A 58 -5.20 3.87 23.14
C CYS A 58 -5.65 5.16 23.84
N LYS A 59 -6.72 5.12 24.62
CA LYS A 59 -7.26 6.28 25.33
C LYS A 59 -6.25 6.95 26.24
N ASP A 60 -5.42 6.16 26.91
CA ASP A 60 -4.48 6.57 27.96
C ASP A 60 -3.03 6.12 27.75
N CYS A 61 -2.78 5.23 26.82
CA CYS A 61 -1.46 4.69 26.52
C CYS A 61 -1.13 4.75 25.00
N ALA A 62 0.12 4.52 24.64
CA ALA A 62 0.57 4.33 23.28
C ALA A 62 1.80 3.43 23.27
N ALA A 63 1.90 2.57 22.25
CA ALA A 63 3.03 1.65 22.11
C ALA A 63 3.44 1.52 20.65
N LEU A 64 4.75 1.39 20.41
CA LEU A 64 5.35 1.25 19.09
C LEU A 64 6.12 -0.06 18.98
N TRP A 65 5.69 -0.92 18.07
CA TRP A 65 6.41 -2.14 17.68
C TRP A 65 7.42 -1.83 16.60
N THR A 66 8.62 -2.37 16.74
CA THR A 66 9.65 -2.39 15.69
C THR A 66 10.53 -3.62 15.85
N ASP A 67 11.30 -3.97 14.81
CA ASP A 67 12.18 -5.14 14.81
C ASP A 67 13.61 -4.81 15.31
N GLY A 68 14.43 -5.85 15.49
CA GLY A 68 15.76 -5.78 16.10
C GLY A 68 16.74 -4.79 15.44
N ARG A 69 16.55 -4.46 14.17
CA ARG A 69 17.37 -3.46 13.46
C ARG A 69 17.27 -2.06 14.08
N TYR A 70 16.17 -1.78 14.77
CA TYR A 70 15.81 -0.43 15.23
C TYR A 70 15.67 -0.28 16.75
N PHE A 71 15.91 -1.31 17.57
CA PHE A 71 15.70 -1.24 19.02
C PHE A 71 16.44 -0.08 19.69
N ILE A 72 17.71 0.13 19.32
CA ILE A 72 18.53 1.21 19.89
C ILE A 72 18.02 2.58 19.43
N GLN A 73 17.78 2.74 18.13
CA GLN A 73 17.28 3.98 17.56
C GLN A 73 15.89 4.34 18.12
N ALA A 74 15.00 3.35 18.21
CA ALA A 74 13.66 3.57 18.74
C ALA A 74 13.69 3.95 20.22
N ALA A 75 14.52 3.29 21.03
CA ALA A 75 14.68 3.65 22.44
C ALA A 75 15.14 5.09 22.65
N ASP A 76 16.06 5.58 21.80
CA ASP A 76 16.53 6.96 21.84
C ASP A 76 15.46 7.95 21.36
N GLN A 77 14.84 7.68 20.21
CA GLN A 77 13.87 8.59 19.57
C GLN A 77 12.51 8.66 20.29
N LEU A 78 12.12 7.61 21.02
CA LEU A 78 10.89 7.57 21.80
C LEU A 78 11.07 8.13 23.22
N LYS A 79 12.27 8.54 23.60
CA LYS A 79 12.52 9.14 24.90
C LYS A 79 11.64 10.37 25.11
N ASP A 80 11.01 10.46 26.27
CA ASP A 80 10.09 11.54 26.65
C ASP A 80 8.82 11.66 25.76
N SER A 81 8.52 10.68 24.90
CA SER A 81 7.36 10.69 24.01
C SER A 81 6.07 10.15 24.64
N THR A 82 6.13 9.50 25.78
CA THR A 82 5.02 8.72 26.38
C THR A 82 4.55 7.52 25.52
N ILE A 83 5.42 7.05 24.61
CA ILE A 83 5.18 5.86 23.79
C ILE A 83 6.08 4.73 24.28
N ASP A 84 5.50 3.61 24.66
CA ASP A 84 6.23 2.42 25.07
C ASP A 84 6.86 1.72 23.86
N LEU A 85 8.13 1.34 23.98
CA LEU A 85 8.82 0.56 22.94
C LEU A 85 8.52 -0.92 23.12
N MET A 86 7.87 -1.52 22.12
CA MET A 86 7.63 -2.96 22.02
C MET A 86 8.66 -3.58 21.07
N LYS A 87 9.63 -4.27 21.64
CA LYS A 87 10.72 -4.96 20.90
C LYS A 87 10.18 -6.26 20.31
N GLN A 88 9.72 -6.19 19.06
CA GLN A 88 9.07 -7.32 18.39
C GLN A 88 9.98 -8.56 18.35
N GLY A 89 9.45 -9.69 18.84
CA GLY A 89 10.15 -10.98 18.91
C GLY A 89 10.92 -11.24 20.20
N GLU A 90 11.02 -10.27 21.10
CA GLU A 90 11.60 -10.48 22.44
C GLU A 90 10.59 -11.16 23.38
N GLU A 91 11.10 -11.93 24.34
CA GLU A 91 10.29 -12.64 25.33
C GLU A 91 9.48 -11.65 26.19
N GLY A 92 8.20 -11.96 26.39
CA GLY A 92 7.28 -11.13 27.18
C GLY A 92 6.72 -9.89 26.44
N VAL A 93 7.08 -9.67 25.19
CA VAL A 93 6.49 -8.60 24.37
C VAL A 93 5.23 -9.11 23.68
N PRO A 94 4.05 -8.51 23.94
CA PRO A 94 2.81 -8.94 23.32
C PRO A 94 2.82 -8.65 21.81
N SER A 95 2.14 -9.48 21.04
CA SER A 95 1.82 -9.18 19.65
C SER A 95 0.83 -8.01 19.58
N ILE A 96 0.74 -7.34 18.41
CA ILE A 96 -0.20 -6.24 18.20
C ILE A 96 -1.65 -6.66 18.51
N PRO A 97 -2.17 -7.81 18.04
CA PRO A 97 -3.53 -8.23 18.37
C PRO A 97 -3.75 -8.51 19.87
N GLU A 98 -2.76 -9.10 20.57
CA GLU A 98 -2.84 -9.30 22.01
C GLU A 98 -2.92 -7.96 22.76
N TYR A 99 -2.08 -7.00 22.39
CA TYR A 99 -2.12 -5.67 22.99
C TYR A 99 -3.43 -4.93 22.69
N ILE A 100 -3.94 -5.00 21.46
CA ILE A 100 -5.26 -4.46 21.14
C ILE A 100 -6.33 -5.14 22.00
N ASN A 101 -6.26 -6.47 22.14
CA ASN A 101 -7.22 -7.23 22.95
C ASN A 101 -7.22 -6.80 24.43
N GLU A 102 -6.09 -6.44 25.00
CA GLU A 102 -6.00 -5.95 26.38
C GLU A 102 -6.64 -4.57 26.57
N HIS A 103 -6.52 -3.67 25.57
CA HIS A 103 -6.90 -2.28 25.66
C HIS A 103 -8.25 -1.91 25.04
N ILE A 104 -8.87 -2.82 24.27
CA ILE A 104 -10.20 -2.61 23.70
C ILE A 104 -11.28 -3.27 24.55
N GLN A 105 -12.38 -2.56 24.78
CA GLN A 105 -13.52 -3.08 25.55
C GLN A 105 -14.39 -4.03 24.71
N MET A 106 -15.27 -4.80 25.37
CA MET A 106 -16.34 -5.52 24.69
C MET A 106 -17.19 -4.53 23.88
N ASN A 107 -17.52 -4.89 22.65
CA ASN A 107 -18.21 -4.02 21.68
C ASN A 107 -17.47 -2.70 21.41
N GLY A 108 -16.16 -2.67 21.63
CA GLY A 108 -15.33 -1.50 21.40
C GLY A 108 -15.11 -1.19 19.92
N VAL A 109 -14.43 -0.07 19.65
CA VAL A 109 -14.17 0.41 18.28
C VAL A 109 -12.68 0.43 18.00
N PHE A 110 -12.25 -0.31 16.98
CA PHE A 110 -10.89 -0.34 16.45
C PHE A 110 -10.80 0.57 15.22
N GLY A 111 -9.97 1.61 15.30
CA GLY A 111 -9.79 2.61 14.26
C GLY A 111 -8.45 2.48 13.53
N PHE A 112 -8.44 2.81 12.24
CA PHE A 112 -7.25 2.99 11.40
C PHE A 112 -7.66 3.64 10.06
N ASP A 113 -6.70 4.14 9.30
CA ASP A 113 -6.94 4.51 7.89
C ASP A 113 -7.00 3.22 7.05
N GLY A 114 -8.16 2.89 6.50
CA GLY A 114 -8.37 1.68 5.71
C GLY A 114 -7.53 1.60 4.43
N ARG A 115 -6.93 2.70 4.01
CA ARG A 115 -6.07 2.77 2.83
C ARG A 115 -4.64 2.29 3.08
N VAL A 116 -4.18 2.30 4.35
CA VAL A 116 -2.81 1.89 4.72
C VAL A 116 -2.74 0.53 5.40
N MET A 117 -3.83 -0.22 5.41
CA MET A 117 -3.86 -1.59 5.91
C MET A 117 -4.38 -2.53 4.85
N ASN A 118 -3.68 -3.63 4.58
CA ASN A 118 -4.17 -4.63 3.66
C ASN A 118 -5.31 -5.44 4.26
N THR A 119 -6.15 -5.97 3.37
CA THR A 119 -7.39 -6.69 3.74
C THR A 119 -7.11 -7.92 4.61
N LYS A 120 -6.04 -8.67 4.28
CA LYS A 120 -5.67 -9.88 5.03
C LYS A 120 -5.27 -9.53 6.46
N GLN A 121 -4.44 -8.50 6.65
CA GLN A 121 -3.99 -8.05 7.97
C GLN A 121 -5.17 -7.65 8.85
N VAL A 122 -6.12 -6.89 8.30
CA VAL A 122 -7.34 -6.52 9.04
C VAL A 122 -8.13 -7.76 9.44
N LYS A 123 -8.32 -8.68 8.51
CA LYS A 123 -9.03 -9.95 8.80
C LYS A 123 -8.33 -10.75 9.88
N ASP A 124 -7.00 -10.92 9.80
CA ASP A 124 -6.23 -11.69 10.77
C ASP A 124 -6.32 -11.08 12.19
N ILE A 125 -6.32 -9.74 12.31
CA ILE A 125 -6.54 -9.05 13.59
C ILE A 125 -7.97 -9.29 14.09
N MET A 126 -8.97 -9.13 13.24
CA MET A 126 -10.38 -9.30 13.61
C MET A 126 -10.69 -10.74 14.05
N ASP A 127 -10.09 -11.73 13.40
CA ASP A 127 -10.26 -13.15 13.77
C ASP A 127 -9.72 -13.43 15.18
N GLN A 128 -8.64 -12.75 15.59
CA GLN A 128 -8.09 -12.86 16.94
C GLN A 128 -8.91 -12.10 17.99
N LEU A 129 -9.67 -11.09 17.59
CA LEU A 129 -10.49 -10.25 18.46
C LEU A 129 -11.99 -10.61 18.42
N LYS A 130 -12.37 -11.70 17.76
CA LYS A 130 -13.77 -12.07 17.50
C LYS A 130 -14.64 -12.14 18.74
N ASP A 131 -14.08 -12.59 19.88
CA ASP A 131 -14.82 -12.77 21.13
C ASP A 131 -15.21 -11.44 21.78
N LYS A 132 -14.61 -10.32 21.36
CA LYS A 132 -14.91 -8.98 21.85
C LYS A 132 -15.98 -8.24 21.04
N HIS A 133 -16.45 -8.80 19.91
CA HIS A 133 -17.48 -8.21 19.06
C HIS A 133 -17.18 -6.74 18.67
N ILE A 134 -15.92 -6.45 18.31
CA ILE A 134 -15.49 -5.09 18.01
C ILE A 134 -16.02 -4.60 16.67
N THR A 135 -16.16 -3.27 16.58
CA THR A 135 -16.50 -2.58 15.34
C THR A 135 -15.26 -1.93 14.74
N ILE A 136 -15.10 -2.05 13.41
CA ILE A 136 -14.04 -1.35 12.67
C ILE A 136 -14.51 0.06 12.29
N CYS A 137 -13.66 1.07 12.49
CA CYS A 137 -13.80 2.41 11.95
C CYS A 137 -12.57 2.74 11.10
N ALA A 138 -12.69 2.61 9.77
CA ALA A 138 -11.57 2.68 8.82
C ALA A 138 -11.79 3.68 7.68
N GLN A 139 -12.76 4.59 7.80
CA GLN A 139 -13.17 5.52 6.76
C GLN A 139 -12.40 6.85 6.80
N GLU A 140 -11.71 7.16 7.90
CA GLU A 140 -11.10 8.46 8.12
C GLU A 140 -9.61 8.33 8.45
N ASP A 141 -8.80 9.17 7.81
CA ASP A 141 -7.40 9.39 8.18
C ASP A 141 -7.30 10.42 9.30
N LEU A 142 -7.35 9.97 10.55
CA LEU A 142 -7.26 10.87 11.70
C LEU A 142 -5.91 11.56 11.82
N VAL A 143 -4.84 10.92 11.34
CA VAL A 143 -3.50 11.53 11.34
C VAL A 143 -3.44 12.67 10.33
N GLY A 144 -4.04 12.50 9.16
CA GLY A 144 -4.15 13.55 8.15
C GLY A 144 -4.86 14.82 8.65
N MET A 145 -5.86 14.65 9.53
CA MET A 145 -6.56 15.78 10.17
C MET A 145 -5.69 16.59 11.14
N ILE A 146 -4.61 15.99 11.64
CA ILE A 146 -3.68 16.61 12.60
C ILE A 146 -2.43 17.16 11.89
N TRP A 147 -2.05 16.57 10.78
CA TRP A 147 -0.81 16.86 10.06
C TRP A 147 -1.00 17.97 9.03
N GLU A 148 -1.02 19.22 9.52
CA GLU A 148 -1.27 20.42 8.70
C GLU A 148 -0.25 20.60 7.55
N GLU A 149 1.03 20.27 7.80
CA GLU A 149 2.12 20.37 6.83
C GLU A 149 2.44 19.03 6.14
N ARG A 150 1.44 18.16 5.96
CA ARG A 150 1.64 16.88 5.30
C ARG A 150 2.14 17.08 3.88
N PRO A 151 3.27 16.45 3.48
CA PRO A 151 3.74 16.51 2.10
C PRO A 151 2.63 16.10 1.12
N ALA A 152 2.48 16.83 0.03
CA ALA A 152 1.52 16.46 -1.02
C ALA A 152 1.92 15.12 -1.69
N LEU A 153 0.97 14.48 -2.35
CA LEU A 153 1.28 13.35 -3.22
C LEU A 153 2.18 13.83 -4.37
N PRO A 154 3.13 13.00 -4.82
CA PRO A 154 4.04 13.35 -5.91
C PRO A 154 3.29 13.61 -7.22
N THR A 155 3.77 14.59 -7.97
CA THR A 155 3.15 15.03 -9.24
C THR A 155 4.11 14.97 -10.43
N GLU A 156 5.27 14.38 -10.27
CA GLU A 156 6.26 14.26 -11.34
C GLU A 156 5.74 13.41 -12.50
N LYS A 157 6.12 13.81 -13.72
CA LYS A 157 5.72 13.11 -14.94
C LYS A 157 6.39 11.74 -15.02
N GLY A 158 5.61 10.75 -15.39
CA GLY A 158 6.11 9.43 -15.78
C GLY A 158 6.51 9.38 -17.26
N PHE A 159 6.93 8.21 -17.70
CA PHE A 159 7.26 7.94 -19.09
C PHE A 159 6.85 6.52 -19.52
N PHE A 160 6.57 6.37 -20.81
CA PHE A 160 6.29 5.07 -21.40
C PHE A 160 7.57 4.29 -21.66
N LEU A 161 7.63 3.03 -21.20
CA LEU A 161 8.73 2.12 -21.45
C LEU A 161 8.49 1.38 -22.77
N GLU A 162 9.22 1.75 -23.81
CA GLU A 162 9.08 1.17 -25.15
C GLU A 162 9.30 -0.34 -25.15
N GLU A 163 8.63 -1.04 -26.05
CA GLU A 163 8.68 -2.50 -26.18
C GLU A 163 10.08 -3.05 -26.44
N LYS A 164 10.96 -2.28 -27.10
CA LYS A 164 12.39 -2.63 -27.26
C LYS A 164 13.13 -2.82 -25.92
N TYR A 165 12.57 -2.34 -24.80
CA TYR A 165 13.12 -2.53 -23.47
C TYR A 165 12.32 -3.54 -22.64
N SER A 166 11.00 -3.58 -22.81
CA SER A 166 10.10 -4.47 -22.05
C SER A 166 9.90 -5.83 -22.72
N GLY A 167 10.19 -5.94 -24.01
CA GLY A 167 10.07 -7.18 -24.79
C GLY A 167 8.66 -7.72 -25.00
N LYS A 168 7.63 -7.05 -24.45
CA LYS A 168 6.24 -7.45 -24.58
C LYS A 168 5.32 -6.23 -24.48
N SER A 169 4.33 -6.16 -25.39
CA SER A 169 3.39 -5.06 -25.44
C SER A 169 2.42 -5.05 -24.24
N THR A 170 1.84 -3.89 -23.92
CA THR A 170 0.73 -3.79 -22.97
C THR A 170 -0.45 -4.68 -23.38
N LYS A 171 -0.75 -4.72 -24.68
CA LYS A 171 -1.82 -5.55 -25.24
C LYS A 171 -1.65 -7.03 -24.89
N ASP A 172 -0.45 -7.56 -25.13
CA ASP A 172 -0.18 -8.98 -24.90
C ASP A 172 -0.16 -9.32 -23.40
N LYS A 173 0.34 -8.41 -22.56
CA LYS A 173 0.31 -8.59 -21.10
C LYS A 173 -1.12 -8.60 -20.56
N LEU A 174 -1.97 -7.68 -21.04
CA LEU A 174 -3.39 -7.67 -20.67
C LEU A 174 -4.12 -8.92 -21.18
N ALA A 175 -3.77 -9.43 -22.36
CA ALA A 175 -4.34 -10.68 -22.88
C ALA A 175 -3.98 -11.87 -22.00
N ASP A 176 -2.70 -12.04 -21.63
CA ASP A 176 -2.27 -13.12 -20.73
C ASP A 176 -3.00 -13.06 -19.38
N ILE A 177 -3.16 -11.86 -18.80
CA ILE A 177 -3.87 -11.69 -17.52
C ILE A 177 -5.34 -12.07 -17.68
N ARG A 178 -6.00 -11.67 -18.79
CA ARG A 178 -7.39 -12.03 -19.05
C ARG A 178 -7.58 -13.54 -19.23
N ASP A 179 -6.58 -14.24 -19.76
CA ASP A 179 -6.64 -15.71 -19.86
C ASP A 179 -6.60 -16.35 -18.46
N VAL A 180 -5.75 -15.87 -17.56
CA VAL A 180 -5.77 -16.32 -16.16
C VAL A 180 -7.09 -15.95 -15.47
N MET A 181 -7.62 -14.75 -15.71
CA MET A 181 -8.95 -14.37 -15.20
C MET A 181 -10.05 -15.37 -15.64
N LYS A 182 -10.03 -15.82 -16.91
CA LYS A 182 -10.98 -16.84 -17.43
C LYS A 182 -10.82 -18.18 -16.72
N GLU A 183 -9.58 -18.64 -16.49
CA GLU A 183 -9.31 -19.88 -15.73
C GLU A 183 -9.93 -19.84 -14.32
N HIS A 184 -9.82 -18.69 -13.66
CA HIS A 184 -10.41 -18.44 -12.34
C HIS A 184 -11.91 -18.09 -12.38
N LYS A 185 -12.50 -17.94 -13.57
CA LYS A 185 -13.88 -17.44 -13.76
C LYS A 185 -14.08 -16.07 -13.09
N ALA A 186 -13.05 -15.21 -13.18
CA ALA A 186 -13.07 -13.84 -12.68
C ALA A 186 -13.57 -12.89 -13.77
N THR A 187 -14.46 -11.97 -13.41
CA THR A 187 -14.96 -10.90 -14.29
C THR A 187 -14.13 -9.61 -14.17
N HIS A 188 -13.53 -9.40 -13.00
CA HIS A 188 -12.71 -8.24 -12.68
C HIS A 188 -11.42 -8.70 -11.98
N HIS A 189 -10.32 -7.99 -12.25
CA HIS A 189 -9.08 -8.13 -11.49
C HIS A 189 -8.64 -6.77 -10.99
N ILE A 190 -8.52 -6.61 -9.67
CA ILE A 190 -8.06 -5.37 -9.02
C ILE A 190 -6.59 -5.52 -8.68
N VAL A 191 -5.75 -4.65 -9.23
CA VAL A 191 -4.30 -4.60 -9.00
C VAL A 191 -3.96 -3.30 -8.29
N THR A 192 -3.31 -3.40 -7.12
CA THR A 192 -2.86 -2.24 -6.34
C THR A 192 -1.33 -2.16 -6.25
N SER A 193 -0.62 -3.25 -6.54
CA SER A 193 0.86 -3.28 -6.54
C SER A 193 1.41 -2.41 -7.66
N LEU A 194 2.14 -1.36 -7.31
CA LEU A 194 2.65 -0.38 -8.26
C LEU A 194 3.61 -0.97 -9.29
N ASP A 195 4.45 -1.91 -8.88
CA ASP A 195 5.41 -2.58 -9.75
C ASP A 195 4.74 -3.55 -10.74
N ASP A 196 3.64 -4.19 -10.34
CA ASP A 196 2.81 -4.98 -11.24
C ASP A 196 2.15 -4.08 -12.30
N ILE A 197 1.53 -2.97 -11.87
CA ILE A 197 0.89 -2.02 -12.79
C ILE A 197 1.92 -1.41 -13.74
N ALA A 198 3.09 -1.01 -13.23
CA ALA A 198 4.18 -0.47 -14.02
C ALA A 198 4.68 -1.46 -15.08
N TRP A 199 4.72 -2.77 -14.74
CA TRP A 199 5.08 -3.83 -15.69
C TRP A 199 3.95 -4.07 -16.71
N ILE A 200 2.70 -4.21 -16.29
CA ILE A 200 1.54 -4.46 -17.16
C ILE A 200 1.41 -3.34 -18.19
N MET A 201 1.42 -2.09 -17.74
CA MET A 201 1.15 -0.91 -18.56
C MET A 201 2.37 -0.37 -19.29
N ASN A 202 3.55 -0.97 -19.11
CA ASN A 202 4.81 -0.47 -19.67
C ASN A 202 5.06 1.01 -19.33
N MET A 203 4.84 1.40 -18.08
CA MET A 203 5.05 2.78 -17.64
C MET A 203 5.98 2.83 -16.43
N ARG A 204 6.70 3.95 -16.29
CA ARG A 204 7.61 4.22 -15.17
C ARG A 204 7.43 5.65 -14.70
N GLY A 205 7.79 5.91 -13.43
CA GLY A 205 7.74 7.24 -12.86
C GLY A 205 8.65 7.36 -11.65
N TRP A 206 8.51 8.44 -10.90
CA TRP A 206 9.43 8.83 -9.84
C TRP A 206 8.73 9.11 -8.51
N ASP A 207 7.54 8.54 -8.31
CA ASP A 207 6.74 8.80 -7.12
C ASP A 207 7.36 8.26 -5.83
N ILE A 208 8.20 7.24 -5.96
CA ILE A 208 8.92 6.64 -4.84
C ILE A 208 10.41 6.67 -5.13
N SER A 209 11.20 7.17 -4.19
CA SER A 209 12.66 7.26 -4.32
C SER A 209 13.26 5.88 -4.58
N CYS A 210 14.16 5.79 -5.57
CA CYS A 210 14.84 4.55 -5.98
C CYS A 210 13.93 3.43 -6.49
N PHE A 211 12.64 3.70 -6.69
CA PHE A 211 11.67 2.75 -7.19
C PHE A 211 10.84 3.37 -8.33
N PRO A 212 11.09 3.00 -9.60
CA PRO A 212 10.57 3.73 -10.76
C PRO A 212 9.09 3.41 -11.07
N VAL A 213 8.21 3.77 -10.18
CA VAL A 213 6.76 3.54 -10.27
C VAL A 213 5.97 4.85 -10.15
N MET A 214 4.69 4.80 -10.51
CA MET A 214 3.72 5.87 -10.29
C MET A 214 2.60 5.38 -9.39
N LEU A 215 2.12 6.24 -8.49
CA LEU A 215 0.94 5.95 -7.67
C LEU A 215 -0.29 5.81 -8.58
N CYS A 216 -0.84 4.61 -8.64
CA CYS A 216 -2.01 4.29 -9.47
C CYS A 216 -2.66 2.98 -9.03
N TYR A 217 -3.91 2.79 -9.41
CA TYR A 217 -4.62 1.51 -9.31
C TYR A 217 -5.02 1.06 -10.72
N LEU A 218 -5.23 -0.24 -10.89
CA LEU A 218 -5.68 -0.80 -12.17
C LEU A 218 -6.79 -1.82 -11.91
N VAL A 219 -7.89 -1.67 -12.63
CA VAL A 219 -8.96 -2.67 -12.70
C VAL A 219 -9.03 -3.20 -14.11
N ILE A 220 -8.88 -4.50 -14.27
CA ILE A 220 -8.93 -5.19 -15.57
C ILE A 220 -10.24 -5.95 -15.66
N THR A 221 -10.99 -5.73 -16.73
CA THR A 221 -12.19 -6.51 -17.08
C THR A 221 -11.93 -7.34 -18.34
N GLU A 222 -12.92 -8.11 -18.76
CA GLU A 222 -12.82 -8.92 -19.98
C GLU A 222 -12.53 -8.07 -21.22
N LYS A 223 -13.11 -6.86 -21.32
CA LYS A 223 -13.06 -6.04 -22.52
C LYS A 223 -12.16 -4.83 -22.42
N GLU A 224 -12.16 -4.17 -21.30
CA GLU A 224 -11.48 -2.90 -21.06
C GLU A 224 -10.69 -2.93 -19.75
N SER A 225 -9.95 -1.89 -19.50
CA SER A 225 -9.23 -1.70 -18.22
C SER A 225 -9.42 -0.27 -17.75
N HIS A 226 -9.38 -0.07 -16.44
CA HIS A 226 -9.55 1.23 -15.80
C HIS A 226 -8.30 1.53 -14.97
N ILE A 227 -7.59 2.61 -15.31
CA ILE A 227 -6.44 3.08 -14.53
C ILE A 227 -6.83 4.33 -13.75
N PHE A 228 -6.51 4.32 -12.46
CA PHE A 228 -6.78 5.41 -11.53
C PHE A 228 -5.45 6.09 -11.20
N ILE A 229 -5.22 7.27 -11.75
CA ILE A 229 -3.93 7.94 -11.69
C ILE A 229 -4.12 9.47 -11.81
N ASN A 230 -3.20 10.25 -11.26
CA ASN A 230 -3.15 11.67 -11.59
C ASN A 230 -2.79 11.83 -13.09
N LYS A 231 -3.76 12.26 -13.89
CA LYS A 231 -3.64 12.41 -15.35
C LYS A 231 -2.51 13.35 -15.78
N ASP A 232 -2.13 14.30 -14.94
CA ASP A 232 -1.09 15.29 -15.25
C ASP A 232 0.31 14.65 -15.31
N LYS A 233 0.46 13.41 -14.83
CA LYS A 233 1.68 12.62 -14.91
C LYS A 233 1.87 11.90 -16.24
N LEU A 234 0.81 11.78 -17.04
CA LEU A 234 0.82 10.99 -18.27
C LEU A 234 1.45 11.78 -19.42
N ASP A 235 2.34 11.12 -20.17
CA ASP A 235 2.85 11.64 -21.42
C ASP A 235 1.97 11.23 -22.62
N GLU A 236 2.24 11.78 -23.79
CA GLU A 236 1.47 11.51 -25.03
C GLU A 236 1.54 10.03 -25.43
N ARG A 237 2.67 9.35 -25.17
CA ARG A 237 2.86 7.93 -25.51
C ARG A 237 2.03 7.04 -24.59
N MET A 238 1.94 7.37 -23.30
CA MET A 238 1.06 6.66 -22.37
C MET A 238 -0.41 6.84 -22.76
N HIS A 239 -0.83 8.06 -23.13
CA HIS A 239 -2.19 8.31 -23.63
C HIS A 239 -2.50 7.50 -24.90
N ALA A 240 -1.57 7.44 -25.86
CA ALA A 240 -1.72 6.63 -27.05
C ALA A 240 -1.83 5.14 -26.70
N ASN A 241 -0.93 4.61 -25.87
CA ASN A 241 -0.95 3.23 -25.42
C ASN A 241 -2.26 2.87 -24.71
N PHE A 242 -2.79 3.76 -23.87
CA PHE A 242 -4.04 3.52 -23.17
C PHE A 242 -5.22 3.46 -24.15
N LYS A 243 -5.30 4.40 -25.09
CA LYS A 243 -6.33 4.43 -26.12
C LYS A 243 -6.32 3.14 -26.96
N ASP A 244 -5.13 2.72 -27.41
CA ASP A 244 -4.97 1.55 -28.27
C ASP A 244 -5.34 0.23 -27.54
N ASN A 245 -5.28 0.22 -26.22
CA ASN A 245 -5.55 -0.95 -25.38
C ASN A 245 -6.87 -0.86 -24.60
N MET A 246 -7.76 0.09 -24.95
CA MET A 246 -9.04 0.29 -24.27
C MET A 246 -8.87 0.50 -22.76
N VAL A 247 -7.90 1.33 -22.36
CA VAL A 247 -7.67 1.70 -20.96
C VAL A 247 -8.29 3.08 -20.71
N ILE A 248 -9.23 3.11 -19.79
CA ILE A 248 -9.96 4.32 -19.38
C ILE A 248 -9.25 4.95 -18.19
N VAL A 249 -8.95 6.24 -18.28
CA VAL A 249 -8.24 6.98 -17.23
C VAL A 249 -9.23 7.66 -16.29
N HIS A 250 -9.07 7.44 -14.99
CA HIS A 250 -9.83 8.05 -13.90
C HIS A 250 -8.91 8.84 -12.97
N ALA A 251 -9.47 9.72 -12.13
CA ALA A 251 -8.70 10.36 -11.07
C ALA A 251 -8.26 9.31 -10.03
N TYR A 252 -7.13 9.56 -9.39
CA TYR A 252 -6.48 8.58 -8.49
C TYR A 252 -7.40 8.04 -7.40
N ASP A 253 -8.15 8.91 -6.74
CA ASP A 253 -9.02 8.54 -5.63
C ASP A 253 -10.38 7.97 -6.07
N ASP A 254 -10.73 8.04 -7.36
CA ASP A 254 -12.01 7.53 -7.89
C ASP A 254 -12.14 6.00 -7.73
N ILE A 255 -11.04 5.29 -7.48
CA ILE A 255 -11.05 3.83 -7.25
C ILE A 255 -12.06 3.42 -6.17
N TYR A 256 -12.14 4.18 -5.07
CA TYR A 256 -13.01 3.85 -3.93
C TYR A 256 -14.50 3.97 -4.26
N GLU A 257 -14.87 4.87 -5.17
CA GLU A 257 -16.24 4.97 -5.67
C GLU A 257 -16.49 3.98 -6.82
N PHE A 258 -15.50 3.77 -7.68
CA PHE A 258 -15.61 2.84 -8.79
C PHE A 258 -15.91 1.40 -8.32
N VAL A 259 -15.22 0.91 -7.31
CA VAL A 259 -15.44 -0.46 -6.83
C VAL A 259 -16.85 -0.70 -6.28
N LYS A 260 -17.56 0.34 -5.85
CA LYS A 260 -18.98 0.26 -5.47
C LYS A 260 -19.91 -0.01 -6.66
N THR A 261 -19.46 0.31 -7.88
CA THR A 261 -20.23 0.11 -9.11
C THR A 261 -20.09 -1.30 -9.71
N ILE A 262 -19.15 -2.10 -9.19
CA ILE A 262 -18.95 -3.48 -9.65
C ILE A 262 -20.22 -4.28 -9.31
N PRO A 263 -20.82 -5.01 -10.30
CA PRO A 263 -22.05 -5.75 -10.09
C PRO A 263 -21.96 -6.78 -8.97
N ALA A 264 -23.03 -6.97 -8.22
CA ALA A 264 -23.09 -7.89 -7.08
C ALA A 264 -22.82 -9.36 -7.46
N ASP A 265 -23.15 -9.75 -8.68
CA ASP A 265 -22.90 -11.09 -9.23
C ASP A 265 -21.49 -11.27 -9.82
N ALA A 266 -20.65 -10.24 -9.74
CA ALA A 266 -19.27 -10.29 -10.24
C ALA A 266 -18.40 -11.25 -9.42
N ALA A 267 -17.33 -11.70 -10.07
CA ALA A 267 -16.23 -12.42 -9.42
C ALA A 267 -14.96 -11.58 -9.55
N VAL A 268 -14.45 -11.13 -8.41
CA VAL A 268 -13.30 -10.23 -8.35
C VAL A 268 -12.06 -10.99 -7.90
N LEU A 269 -11.06 -11.05 -8.77
CA LEU A 269 -9.72 -11.56 -8.46
C LEU A 269 -8.91 -10.42 -7.85
N LEU A 270 -8.33 -10.65 -6.68
CA LEU A 270 -7.43 -9.71 -6.00
C LEU A 270 -6.54 -10.45 -5.01
N HIS A 271 -5.46 -9.82 -4.60
CA HIS A 271 -4.55 -10.36 -3.60
C HIS A 271 -4.77 -9.63 -2.26
N THR A 272 -5.44 -10.28 -1.31
CA THR A 272 -5.85 -9.65 -0.04
C THR A 272 -4.67 -9.18 0.81
N SER A 273 -3.48 -9.75 0.64
CA SER A 273 -2.25 -9.31 1.34
C SER A 273 -1.65 -8.01 0.76
N VAL A 274 -2.18 -7.49 -0.36
CA VAL A 274 -1.67 -6.28 -1.03
C VAL A 274 -2.76 -5.24 -1.21
N VAL A 275 -4.00 -5.69 -1.51
CA VAL A 275 -5.14 -4.77 -1.68
C VAL A 275 -5.54 -4.17 -0.35
N ASN A 276 -5.58 -2.85 -0.27
CA ASN A 276 -5.95 -2.15 0.94
C ASN A 276 -7.43 -2.38 1.33
N TYR A 277 -7.70 -2.31 2.63
CA TYR A 277 -8.99 -2.61 3.22
C TYR A 277 -10.10 -1.66 2.74
N ALA A 278 -9.78 -0.39 2.47
CA ALA A 278 -10.76 0.57 1.98
C ALA A 278 -11.35 0.15 0.61
N ILE A 279 -10.57 -0.49 -0.26
CA ILE A 279 -11.07 -1.03 -1.53
C ILE A 279 -12.04 -2.18 -1.26
N THR A 280 -11.64 -3.18 -0.48
CA THR A 280 -12.49 -4.37 -0.25
C THR A 280 -13.73 -4.07 0.58
N GLN A 281 -13.66 -3.12 1.50
CA GLN A 281 -14.82 -2.67 2.28
C GLN A 281 -15.90 -2.00 1.41
N ASN A 282 -15.49 -1.36 0.31
CA ASN A 282 -16.40 -0.70 -0.63
C ASN A 282 -16.98 -1.64 -1.69
N LEU A 283 -16.50 -2.87 -1.80
CA LEU A 283 -17.12 -3.88 -2.66
C LEU A 283 -18.46 -4.32 -2.11
N ASN A 284 -19.41 -4.65 -3.00
CA ASN A 284 -20.67 -5.26 -2.58
C ASN A 284 -20.39 -6.59 -1.89
N LYS A 285 -21.06 -6.85 -0.77
CA LYS A 285 -20.87 -8.06 0.07
C LYS A 285 -21.21 -9.37 -0.65
N GLU A 286 -22.01 -9.33 -1.71
CA GLU A 286 -22.40 -10.50 -2.52
C GLU A 286 -21.34 -10.87 -3.57
N ILE A 287 -20.38 -9.97 -3.85
CA ILE A 287 -19.29 -10.23 -4.79
C ILE A 287 -18.46 -11.42 -4.32
N ARG A 288 -18.23 -12.35 -5.22
CA ARG A 288 -17.30 -13.47 -4.98
C ARG A 288 -15.86 -13.01 -5.11
N ILE A 289 -15.16 -12.88 -3.99
CA ILE A 289 -13.72 -12.60 -3.98
C ILE A 289 -12.93 -13.87 -4.26
N ILE A 290 -12.00 -13.78 -5.21
CA ILE A 290 -11.00 -14.80 -5.54
C ILE A 290 -9.66 -14.29 -5.05
N ASP A 291 -9.26 -14.75 -3.86
CA ASP A 291 -8.00 -14.35 -3.23
C ASP A 291 -6.86 -15.22 -3.75
N CYS A 292 -5.99 -14.64 -4.56
CA CYS A 292 -4.78 -15.27 -5.04
C CYS A 292 -3.72 -14.21 -5.39
N PRO A 293 -2.43 -14.60 -5.45
CA PRO A 293 -1.37 -13.70 -5.92
C PRO A 293 -1.69 -13.12 -7.30
N ASN A 294 -1.31 -11.86 -7.54
CA ASN A 294 -1.52 -11.24 -8.85
C ASN A 294 -0.87 -12.08 -9.96
N PRO A 295 -1.58 -12.44 -11.05
CA PRO A 295 -1.02 -13.18 -12.17
C PRO A 295 0.25 -12.54 -12.73
N SER A 296 0.29 -11.22 -12.79
CA SER A 296 1.44 -10.41 -13.22
C SER A 296 2.71 -10.68 -12.41
N GLN A 297 2.60 -11.06 -11.14
CA GLN A 297 3.75 -11.28 -10.26
C GLN A 297 4.69 -12.39 -10.79
N LEU A 298 4.12 -13.54 -11.16
CA LEU A 298 4.90 -14.63 -11.76
C LEU A 298 5.33 -14.31 -13.20
N MET A 299 4.45 -13.67 -13.98
CA MET A 299 4.77 -13.27 -15.37
C MET A 299 5.95 -12.30 -15.40
N LYS A 300 5.97 -11.29 -14.51
CA LYS A 300 7.07 -10.33 -14.35
C LYS A 300 8.36 -11.00 -13.85
N ALA A 301 8.25 -12.00 -12.98
CA ALA A 301 9.40 -12.73 -12.45
C ALA A 301 10.13 -13.53 -13.55
N ARG A 302 9.40 -14.08 -14.54
CA ARG A 302 9.94 -14.81 -15.69
C ARG A 302 10.33 -13.82 -16.78
N LYS A 303 11.60 -13.44 -16.83
CA LYS A 303 12.11 -12.47 -17.80
C LYS A 303 12.14 -13.06 -19.22
N ASN A 304 11.66 -12.26 -20.20
CA ASN A 304 11.87 -12.56 -21.61
C ASN A 304 13.31 -12.25 -22.06
N GLU A 305 13.69 -12.66 -23.30
CA GLU A 305 15.05 -12.49 -23.79
C GLU A 305 15.53 -11.03 -23.82
N ILE A 306 14.63 -10.09 -24.16
CA ILE A 306 14.94 -8.66 -24.18
C ILE A 306 15.19 -8.12 -22.76
N GLU A 307 14.34 -8.48 -21.81
CA GLU A 307 14.52 -8.13 -20.40
C GLU A 307 15.82 -8.72 -19.83
N LEU A 308 16.15 -9.98 -20.16
CA LEU A 308 17.40 -10.62 -19.76
C LEU A 308 18.63 -9.88 -20.32
N GLU A 309 18.60 -9.54 -21.61
CA GLU A 309 19.72 -8.80 -22.22
C GLU A 309 19.88 -7.40 -21.59
N ASN A 310 18.79 -6.68 -21.39
CA ASN A 310 18.83 -5.36 -20.75
C ASN A 310 19.29 -5.44 -19.31
N ASN A 311 18.87 -6.45 -18.55
CA ASN A 311 19.37 -6.67 -17.18
C ASN A 311 20.89 -6.92 -17.18
N ARG A 312 21.43 -7.77 -18.05
CA ARG A 312 22.88 -7.99 -18.15
C ARG A 312 23.63 -6.70 -18.44
N LYS A 313 23.14 -5.87 -19.37
CA LYS A 313 23.72 -4.57 -19.68
C LYS A 313 23.69 -3.60 -18.49
N ALA A 314 22.57 -3.57 -17.76
CA ALA A 314 22.42 -2.74 -16.57
C ALA A 314 23.40 -3.15 -15.46
N HIS A 315 23.51 -4.45 -15.17
CA HIS A 315 24.46 -4.96 -14.18
C HIS A 315 25.93 -4.67 -14.52
N ILE A 316 26.30 -4.71 -15.80
CA ILE A 316 27.67 -4.33 -16.22
C ILE A 316 27.93 -2.85 -15.90
N LYS A 317 26.98 -1.97 -16.23
CA LYS A 317 27.12 -0.52 -15.92
C LYS A 317 27.21 -0.25 -14.43
N ASP A 318 26.36 -0.92 -13.64
CA ASP A 318 26.34 -0.78 -12.18
C ASP A 318 27.67 -1.28 -11.55
N ALA A 319 28.16 -2.44 -11.99
CA ALA A 319 29.43 -2.99 -11.54
C ALA A 319 30.62 -2.04 -11.84
N VAL A 320 30.65 -1.43 -13.03
CA VAL A 320 31.69 -0.46 -13.40
C VAL A 320 31.60 0.78 -12.49
N ALA A 321 30.43 1.35 -12.29
CA ALA A 321 30.23 2.51 -11.43
C ALA A 321 30.64 2.22 -9.98
N THR A 322 30.32 1.05 -9.45
CA THR A 322 30.71 0.61 -8.11
C THR A 322 32.24 0.48 -7.99
N LEU A 323 32.90 -0.12 -8.98
CA LEU A 323 34.36 -0.25 -8.99
C LEU A 323 35.06 1.12 -9.08
N ASP A 324 34.53 2.04 -9.86
CA ASP A 324 35.09 3.39 -9.99
C ASP A 324 34.92 4.19 -8.68
N SER A 325 33.79 4.09 -8.00
CA SER A 325 33.56 4.75 -6.71
C SER A 325 34.45 4.22 -5.58
N THR A 326 34.85 2.94 -5.63
CA THR A 326 35.75 2.34 -4.64
C THR A 326 37.24 2.66 -4.89
N ARG A 327 37.60 3.09 -6.11
CA ARG A 327 39.00 3.48 -6.47
C ARG A 327 39.31 4.93 -6.13
N HIS A 328 38.31 5.77 -5.95
CA HIS A 328 38.43 7.18 -5.62
C HIS A 328 37.55 7.51 -4.41
N PRO A 329 37.99 7.16 -3.17
CA PRO A 329 37.30 7.49 -1.94
C PRO A 329 37.30 8.99 -1.63
#